data_be60fdff757ddfc1cc971102507d02fd
#
_entry.id   be60fdff757ddfc1cc971102507d02fd
#
_cell.length_a   1.000
_cell.length_b   1.000
_cell.length_c   1.000
_cell.angle_alpha   90.00
_cell.angle_beta   90.00
_cell.angle_gamma   90.00
#
_symmetry.space_group_name_H-M   'P 1'
#
loop_
_entity.id
_entity.type
_entity.pdbx_description
1 polymer ?
#
loop_
_entity_poly.entity_id
_entity_poly.type
_entity_poly.pdbx_seq_one_letter_code
_entity_poly.pdbx_strand_id
1 'polypeptide(L)'
;MKILLALLSAFVLATASVRAADDTVLLNTLGYTTGQSVLLTHMAVGTLADAFVGKAYKQEQASTFINTYINVTKGMKDQMKKLVDEGTLSKNDNQFVENTIEVLDLVLREANDLKDYIASGKQADAQAYDSSRKKALKEIKTLLSIKD
;
A
#
# COMPACT_ATOMS: atom_id res chain seq x y z
N MET A 1 21.74 18.73 -45.80
CA MET A 1 20.42 18.28 -45.33
C MET A 1 20.41 16.88 -44.71
N LYS A 2 21.01 15.84 -45.33
CA LYS A 2 21.04 14.44 -44.81
C LYS A 2 21.77 14.29 -43.47
N ILE A 3 22.87 15.03 -43.23
CA ILE A 3 23.65 14.97 -41.98
C ILE A 3 22.89 15.60 -40.81
N LEU A 4 22.12 16.65 -41.05
CA LEU A 4 21.33 17.32 -40.03
C LEU A 4 20.17 16.43 -39.52
N LEU A 5 19.55 15.66 -40.39
CA LEU A 5 18.50 14.69 -40.03
C LEU A 5 19.06 13.53 -39.17
N ALA A 6 20.27 13.05 -39.45
CA ALA A 6 20.91 11.98 -38.69
C ALA A 6 21.29 12.43 -37.26
N LEU A 7 21.72 13.67 -37.08
CA LEU A 7 22.00 14.25 -35.76
C LEU A 7 20.74 14.47 -34.93
N LEU A 8 19.64 14.87 -35.57
CA LEU A 8 18.36 15.04 -34.88
C LEU A 8 17.77 13.72 -34.38
N SER A 9 17.89 12.64 -35.18
CA SER A 9 17.41 11.30 -34.76
C SER A 9 18.27 10.69 -33.66
N ALA A 10 19.58 10.93 -33.64
CA ALA A 10 20.47 10.48 -32.55
C ALA A 10 20.17 11.20 -31.22
N PHE A 11 19.80 12.47 -31.28
CA PHE A 11 19.45 13.24 -30.10
C PHE A 11 18.13 12.79 -29.47
N VAL A 12 17.12 12.45 -30.29
CA VAL A 12 15.82 11.92 -29.82
C VAL A 12 16.00 10.55 -29.15
N LEU A 13 16.87 9.68 -29.69
CA LEU A 13 17.14 8.35 -29.10
C LEU A 13 17.90 8.48 -27.75
N ALA A 14 18.82 9.44 -27.61
CA ALA A 14 19.54 9.66 -26.37
C ALA A 14 18.62 10.17 -25.23
N THR A 15 17.66 11.04 -25.55
CA THR A 15 16.69 11.54 -24.54
C THR A 15 15.71 10.46 -24.08
N ALA A 16 15.30 9.52 -24.96
CA ALA A 16 14.44 8.40 -24.57
C ALA A 16 15.16 7.43 -23.62
N SER A 17 16.46 7.19 -23.80
CA SER A 17 17.24 6.29 -22.93
C SER A 17 17.46 6.86 -21.52
N VAL A 18 17.66 8.17 -21.40
CA VAL A 18 17.81 8.83 -20.10
C VAL A 18 16.49 8.79 -19.32
N ARG A 19 15.38 9.01 -19.98
CA ARG A 19 14.06 9.00 -19.33
C ARG A 19 13.69 7.59 -18.81
N ALA A 20 13.98 6.54 -19.57
CA ALA A 20 13.71 5.16 -19.15
C ALA A 20 14.54 4.73 -17.92
N ALA A 21 15.77 5.23 -17.75
CA ALA A 21 16.58 4.95 -16.57
C ALA A 21 16.04 5.65 -15.32
N ASP A 22 15.60 6.89 -15.44
CA ASP A 22 14.97 7.65 -14.34
C ASP A 22 13.64 7.02 -13.91
N ASP A 23 12.82 6.57 -14.87
CA ASP A 23 11.54 5.91 -14.59
C ASP A 23 11.74 4.59 -13.82
N THR A 24 12.79 3.82 -14.11
CA THR A 24 13.10 2.58 -13.38
C THR A 24 13.47 2.84 -11.92
N VAL A 25 14.29 3.83 -11.64
CA VAL A 25 14.68 4.21 -10.27
C VAL A 25 13.45 4.72 -9.50
N LEU A 26 12.62 5.52 -10.14
CA LEU A 26 11.38 6.04 -9.55
C LEU A 26 10.42 4.90 -9.20
N LEU A 27 10.17 3.97 -10.11
CA LEU A 27 9.28 2.83 -9.89
C LEU A 27 9.78 1.88 -8.80
N ASN A 28 11.08 1.59 -8.77
CA ASN A 28 11.68 0.80 -7.70
C ASN A 28 11.55 1.49 -6.33
N THR A 29 11.78 2.81 -6.27
CA THR A 29 11.62 3.58 -5.04
C THR A 29 10.17 3.59 -4.58
N LEU A 30 9.23 3.78 -5.51
CA LEU A 30 7.80 3.74 -5.23
C LEU A 30 7.39 2.35 -4.70
N GLY A 31 7.84 1.27 -5.34
CA GLY A 31 7.55 -0.09 -4.91
C GLY A 31 8.06 -0.36 -3.49
N TYR A 32 9.30 0.02 -3.20
CA TYR A 32 9.90 -0.17 -1.87
C TYR A 32 9.16 0.64 -0.79
N THR A 33 8.92 1.93 -1.04
CA THR A 33 8.25 2.81 -0.06
C THR A 33 6.79 2.42 0.15
N THR A 34 6.10 1.98 -0.88
CA THR A 34 4.71 1.49 -0.78
C THR A 34 4.65 0.21 0.03
N GLY A 35 5.50 -0.76 -0.26
CA GLY A 35 5.57 -2.01 0.49
C GLY A 35 5.85 -1.78 1.98
N GLN A 36 6.81 -0.93 2.28
CA GLN A 36 7.11 -0.52 3.67
C GLN A 36 5.89 0.17 4.32
N SER A 37 5.21 1.06 3.61
CA SER A 37 4.03 1.77 4.14
C SER A 37 2.88 0.81 4.46
N VAL A 38 2.63 -0.19 3.62
CA VAL A 38 1.61 -1.23 3.86
C VAL A 38 1.92 -2.02 5.13
N LEU A 39 3.17 -2.47 5.29
CA LEU A 39 3.61 -3.19 6.49
C LEU A 39 3.48 -2.33 7.75
N LEU A 40 3.94 -1.07 7.72
CA LEU A 40 3.86 -0.15 8.85
C LEU A 40 2.42 0.17 9.23
N THR A 41 1.51 0.29 8.24
CA THR A 41 0.08 0.50 8.53
C THR A 41 -0.52 -0.71 9.23
N HIS A 42 -0.25 -1.93 8.77
CA HIS A 42 -0.67 -3.16 9.45
C HIS A 42 -0.15 -3.21 10.90
N MET A 43 1.12 -2.89 11.11
CA MET A 43 1.71 -2.84 12.45
C MET A 43 1.07 -1.77 13.33
N ALA A 44 0.77 -0.58 12.78
CA ALA A 44 0.11 0.49 13.50
C ALA A 44 -1.31 0.11 13.94
N VAL A 45 -2.08 -0.57 13.07
CA VAL A 45 -3.40 -1.13 13.40
C VAL A 45 -3.29 -2.14 14.54
N GLY A 46 -2.31 -3.04 14.49
CA GLY A 46 -2.03 -4.01 15.55
C GLY A 46 -1.67 -3.34 16.89
N THR A 47 -0.75 -2.38 16.86
CA THR A 47 -0.36 -1.63 18.06
C THR A 47 -1.54 -0.86 18.68
N LEU A 48 -2.40 -0.28 17.85
CA LEU A 48 -3.62 0.38 18.32
C LEU A 48 -4.57 -0.60 19.00
N ALA A 49 -4.75 -1.80 18.45
CA ALA A 49 -5.57 -2.84 19.04
C ALA A 49 -5.03 -3.25 20.42
N ASP A 50 -3.72 -3.49 20.53
CA ASP A 50 -3.08 -3.85 21.79
C ASP A 50 -3.22 -2.72 22.85
N ALA A 51 -3.03 -1.47 22.43
CA ALA A 51 -3.19 -0.30 23.30
C ALA A 51 -4.65 -0.10 23.77
N PHE A 52 -5.63 -0.37 22.92
CA PHE A 52 -7.05 -0.32 23.26
C PHE A 52 -7.42 -1.44 24.24
N VAL A 53 -7.04 -2.68 23.97
CA VAL A 53 -7.27 -3.84 24.86
C VAL A 53 -6.58 -3.64 26.21
N GLY A 54 -5.34 -3.13 26.19
CA GLY A 54 -4.57 -2.79 27.39
C GLY A 54 -5.05 -1.55 28.13
N LYS A 55 -6.15 -0.89 27.66
CA LYS A 55 -6.74 0.31 28.24
C LYS A 55 -5.81 1.54 28.28
N ALA A 56 -4.76 1.55 27.45
CA ALA A 56 -3.91 2.72 27.28
C ALA A 56 -4.63 3.84 26.51
N TYR A 57 -5.56 3.47 25.62
CA TYR A 57 -6.43 4.41 24.92
C TYR A 57 -7.90 4.18 25.26
N LYS A 58 -8.62 5.29 25.45
CA LYS A 58 -10.08 5.29 25.55
C LYS A 58 -10.67 5.04 24.16
N GLN A 59 -11.94 4.59 24.13
CA GLN A 59 -12.67 4.29 22.89
C GLN A 59 -12.65 5.47 21.89
N GLU A 60 -12.85 6.70 22.35
CA GLU A 60 -12.85 7.89 21.49
C GLU A 60 -11.49 8.13 20.83
N GLN A 61 -10.40 8.00 21.60
CA GLN A 61 -9.04 8.15 21.09
C GLN A 61 -8.71 7.06 20.08
N ALA A 62 -9.02 5.80 20.42
CA ALA A 62 -8.80 4.66 19.52
C ALA A 62 -9.62 4.81 18.21
N SER A 63 -10.88 5.30 18.33
CA SER A 63 -11.74 5.57 17.17
C SER A 63 -11.16 6.67 16.26
N THR A 64 -10.56 7.70 16.82
CA THR A 64 -9.91 8.77 16.06
C THR A 64 -8.70 8.22 15.28
N PHE A 65 -7.83 7.45 15.93
CA PHE A 65 -6.66 6.88 15.29
C PHE A 65 -7.04 5.90 14.18
N ILE A 66 -7.97 4.96 14.44
CA ILE A 66 -8.34 3.97 13.41
C ILE A 66 -9.00 4.62 12.20
N ASN A 67 -9.82 5.66 12.37
CA ASN A 67 -10.38 6.41 11.26
C ASN A 67 -9.30 7.11 10.43
N THR A 68 -8.26 7.64 11.08
CA THR A 68 -7.10 8.23 10.39
C THR A 68 -6.38 7.19 9.55
N TYR A 69 -6.09 5.99 10.10
CA TYR A 69 -5.43 4.91 9.38
C TYR A 69 -6.25 4.45 8.16
N ILE A 70 -7.56 4.27 8.32
CA ILE A 70 -8.48 3.93 7.24
C ILE A 70 -8.42 4.98 6.12
N ASN A 71 -8.48 6.26 6.45
CA ASN A 71 -8.50 7.34 5.45
C ASN A 71 -7.18 7.44 4.68
N VAL A 72 -6.04 7.34 5.37
CA VAL A 72 -4.71 7.36 4.72
C VAL A 72 -4.54 6.15 3.81
N THR A 73 -4.95 4.96 4.26
CA THR A 73 -4.87 3.73 3.47
C THR A 73 -5.77 3.77 2.24
N LYS A 74 -6.98 4.32 2.35
CA LYS A 74 -7.86 4.58 1.20
C LYS A 74 -7.20 5.51 0.19
N GLY A 75 -6.64 6.62 0.65
CA GLY A 75 -5.95 7.58 -0.21
C GLY A 75 -4.78 6.93 -0.97
N MET A 76 -3.98 6.09 -0.31
CA MET A 76 -2.90 5.33 -0.96
C MET A 76 -3.46 4.40 -2.04
N LYS A 77 -4.49 3.61 -1.72
CA LYS A 77 -5.14 2.70 -2.67
C LYS A 77 -5.68 3.44 -3.89
N ASP A 78 -6.31 4.61 -3.69
CA ASP A 78 -6.86 5.40 -4.79
C ASP A 78 -5.76 5.93 -5.72
N GLN A 79 -4.59 6.30 -5.19
CA GLN A 79 -3.44 6.70 -6.03
C GLN A 79 -2.88 5.49 -6.81
N MET A 80 -2.79 4.31 -6.19
CA MET A 80 -2.36 3.09 -6.88
C MET A 80 -3.32 2.71 -8.03
N LYS A 81 -4.64 2.87 -7.84
CA LYS A 81 -5.62 2.65 -8.91
C LYS A 81 -5.42 3.59 -10.08
N LYS A 82 -5.22 4.90 -9.82
CA LYS A 82 -4.95 5.86 -10.88
C LYS A 82 -3.71 5.49 -11.69
N LEU A 83 -2.65 5.01 -11.03
CA LEU A 83 -1.43 4.58 -11.69
C LEU A 83 -1.67 3.40 -12.66
N VAL A 84 -2.52 2.44 -12.26
CA VAL A 84 -2.96 1.35 -13.14
C VAL A 84 -3.81 1.87 -14.30
N ASP A 85 -4.76 2.75 -14.01
CA ASP A 85 -5.71 3.30 -15.00
C ASP A 85 -5.01 4.13 -16.08
N GLU A 86 -3.87 4.76 -15.79
CA GLU A 86 -3.05 5.48 -16.76
C GLU A 86 -2.44 4.56 -17.84
N GLY A 87 -2.28 3.28 -17.57
CA GLY A 87 -1.84 2.29 -18.54
C GLY A 87 -0.41 2.46 -19.05
N THR A 88 0.44 3.20 -18.32
CA THR A 88 1.83 3.50 -18.71
C THR A 88 2.85 2.54 -18.12
N LEU A 89 2.44 1.69 -17.18
CA LEU A 89 3.31 0.73 -16.50
C LEU A 89 3.69 -0.45 -17.40
N SER A 90 4.88 -1.01 -17.17
CA SER A 90 5.22 -2.32 -17.71
C SER A 90 4.27 -3.39 -17.16
N LYS A 91 4.17 -4.54 -17.84
CA LYS A 91 3.33 -5.65 -17.36
C LYS A 91 3.68 -6.09 -15.92
N ASN A 92 4.97 -6.14 -15.59
CA ASN A 92 5.42 -6.59 -14.28
C ASN A 92 5.12 -5.53 -13.20
N ASP A 93 5.33 -4.24 -13.51
CA ASP A 93 5.03 -3.16 -12.58
C ASP A 93 3.52 -3.05 -12.34
N ASN A 94 2.71 -3.19 -13.39
CA ASN A 94 1.25 -3.22 -13.27
C ASN A 94 0.79 -4.35 -12.34
N GLN A 95 1.31 -5.57 -12.53
CA GLN A 95 1.00 -6.71 -11.65
C GLN A 95 1.39 -6.44 -10.20
N PHE A 96 2.55 -5.81 -9.95
CA PHE A 96 2.97 -5.46 -8.59
C PHE A 96 2.00 -4.43 -7.97
N VAL A 97 1.59 -3.41 -8.73
CA VAL A 97 0.63 -2.40 -8.25
C VAL A 97 -0.74 -3.02 -7.99
N GLU A 98 -1.24 -3.89 -8.86
CA GLU A 98 -2.50 -4.63 -8.65
C GLU A 98 -2.44 -5.50 -7.40
N ASN A 99 -1.38 -6.28 -7.21
CA ASN A 99 -1.18 -7.07 -5.99
C ASN A 99 -1.13 -6.18 -4.73
N THR A 100 -0.51 -5.01 -4.84
CA THR A 100 -0.47 -4.03 -3.74
C THR A 100 -1.86 -3.51 -3.40
N ILE A 101 -2.70 -3.22 -4.40
CA ILE A 101 -4.10 -2.81 -4.21
C ILE A 101 -4.88 -3.89 -3.46
N GLU A 102 -4.72 -5.16 -3.82
CA GLU A 102 -5.36 -6.28 -3.13
C GLU A 102 -4.93 -6.38 -1.66
N VAL A 103 -3.64 -6.20 -1.38
CA VAL A 103 -3.12 -6.20 -0.01
C VAL A 103 -3.63 -5.00 0.79
N LEU A 104 -3.73 -3.81 0.17
CA LEU A 104 -4.34 -2.63 0.80
C LEU A 104 -5.81 -2.86 1.15
N ASP A 105 -6.57 -3.62 0.34
CA ASP A 105 -7.94 -4.01 0.68
C ASP A 105 -8.02 -4.91 1.91
N LEU A 106 -7.06 -5.81 2.09
CA LEU A 106 -6.97 -6.63 3.29
C LEU A 106 -6.62 -5.82 4.53
N VAL A 107 -5.70 -4.86 4.43
CA VAL A 107 -5.35 -3.94 5.53
C VAL A 107 -6.54 -3.02 5.87
N LEU A 108 -7.27 -2.54 4.87
CA LEU A 108 -8.51 -1.78 5.09
C LEU A 108 -9.58 -2.61 5.80
N ARG A 109 -9.72 -3.88 5.43
CA ARG A 109 -10.64 -4.79 6.12
C ARG A 109 -10.23 -4.99 7.58
N GLU A 110 -8.95 -5.28 7.84
CA GLU A 110 -8.39 -5.39 9.18
C GLU A 110 -8.70 -4.14 10.03
N ALA A 111 -8.46 -2.95 9.46
CA ALA A 111 -8.71 -1.69 10.15
C ALA A 111 -10.21 -1.44 10.41
N ASN A 112 -11.10 -1.82 9.49
CA ASN A 112 -12.55 -1.70 9.72
C ASN A 112 -13.05 -2.71 10.75
N ASP A 113 -12.56 -3.95 10.74
CA ASP A 113 -12.93 -4.96 11.76
C ASP A 113 -12.44 -4.52 13.16
N LEU A 114 -11.25 -3.89 13.27
CA LEU A 114 -10.79 -3.27 14.51
C LEU A 114 -11.69 -2.10 14.94
N LYS A 115 -12.09 -1.25 14.01
CA LYS A 115 -13.01 -0.15 14.28
C LYS A 115 -14.34 -0.65 14.85
N ASP A 116 -14.89 -1.72 14.28
CA ASP A 116 -16.12 -2.33 14.76
C ASP A 116 -15.93 -2.93 16.16
N TYR A 117 -14.80 -3.56 16.43
CA TYR A 117 -14.45 -4.03 17.76
C TYR A 117 -14.28 -2.88 18.76
N ILE A 118 -13.61 -1.80 18.42
CA ILE A 118 -13.47 -0.61 19.27
C ILE A 118 -14.86 -0.02 19.62
N ALA A 119 -15.79 -0.02 18.64
CA ALA A 119 -17.13 0.53 18.85
C ALA A 119 -18.03 -0.34 19.71
N SER A 120 -17.96 -1.66 19.54
CA SER A 120 -18.92 -2.61 20.15
C SER A 120 -18.40 -3.29 21.42
N GLY A 121 -17.09 -3.51 21.53
CA GLY A 121 -16.46 -4.34 22.56
C GLY A 121 -16.84 -5.83 22.50
N LYS A 122 -17.53 -6.29 21.45
CA LYS A 122 -18.04 -7.66 21.35
C LYS A 122 -16.96 -8.66 20.98
N GLN A 123 -17.02 -9.84 21.56
CA GLN A 123 -16.09 -10.93 21.25
C GLN A 123 -16.12 -11.35 19.77
N ALA A 124 -17.31 -11.30 19.13
CA ALA A 124 -17.42 -11.64 17.70
C ALA A 124 -16.61 -10.67 16.82
N ASP A 125 -16.64 -9.37 17.12
CA ASP A 125 -15.89 -8.36 16.37
C ASP A 125 -14.39 -8.47 16.64
N ALA A 126 -13.98 -8.82 17.86
CA ALA A 126 -12.58 -9.14 18.18
C ALA A 126 -12.07 -10.35 17.37
N GLN A 127 -12.89 -11.39 17.20
CA GLN A 127 -12.55 -12.56 16.38
C GLN A 127 -12.47 -12.22 14.89
N ALA A 128 -13.35 -11.37 14.38
CA ALA A 128 -13.31 -10.88 12.99
C ALA A 128 -12.02 -10.14 12.73
N TYR A 129 -11.64 -9.21 13.63
CA TYR A 129 -10.38 -8.49 13.58
C TYR A 129 -9.16 -9.43 13.58
N ASP A 130 -9.09 -10.39 14.51
CA ASP A 130 -7.97 -11.34 14.57
C ASP A 130 -7.83 -12.16 13.27
N SER A 131 -8.94 -12.56 12.69
CA SER A 131 -8.97 -13.28 11.41
C SER A 131 -8.46 -12.42 10.25
N SER A 132 -8.96 -11.19 10.12
CA SER A 132 -8.54 -10.28 9.04
C SER A 132 -7.08 -9.84 9.19
N ARG A 133 -6.62 -9.60 10.42
CA ARG A 133 -5.21 -9.30 10.75
C ARG A 133 -4.26 -10.40 10.27
N LYS A 134 -4.57 -11.67 10.60
CA LYS A 134 -3.76 -12.81 10.17
C LYS A 134 -3.72 -12.95 8.65
N LYS A 135 -4.86 -12.72 7.99
CA LYS A 135 -4.93 -12.76 6.54
C LYS A 135 -4.11 -11.63 5.90
N ALA A 136 -4.24 -10.40 6.39
CA ALA A 136 -3.46 -9.26 5.90
C ALA A 136 -1.95 -9.51 6.05
N LEU A 137 -1.49 -9.96 7.23
CA LEU A 137 -0.07 -10.25 7.47
C LEU A 137 0.47 -11.29 6.49
N LYS A 138 -0.27 -12.37 6.23
CA LYS A 138 0.14 -13.41 5.29
C LYS A 138 0.39 -12.84 3.89
N GLU A 139 -0.55 -12.06 3.37
CA GLU A 139 -0.44 -11.50 2.03
C GLU A 139 0.60 -10.37 1.94
N ILE A 140 0.80 -9.58 3.02
CA ILE A 140 1.91 -8.63 3.14
C ILE A 140 3.26 -9.36 3.02
N LYS A 141 3.45 -10.46 3.77
CA LYS A 141 4.68 -11.25 3.68
C LYS A 141 4.92 -11.78 2.26
N THR A 142 3.87 -12.25 1.59
CA THR A 142 3.92 -12.71 0.20
C THR A 142 4.33 -11.58 -0.74
N LEU A 143 3.68 -10.43 -0.65
CA LEU A 143 3.97 -9.24 -1.47
C LEU A 143 5.42 -8.76 -1.32
N LEU A 144 5.93 -8.77 -0.09
CA LEU A 144 7.26 -8.28 0.25
C LEU A 144 8.35 -9.37 0.21
N SER A 145 7.99 -10.62 -0.15
CA SER A 145 8.91 -11.77 -0.15
C SER A 145 9.61 -11.98 1.20
N ILE A 146 8.92 -11.66 2.31
CA ILE A 146 9.43 -11.88 3.67
C ILE A 146 9.27 -13.37 4.01
N LYS A 147 10.39 -14.02 4.32
CA LYS A 147 10.41 -15.42 4.79
C LYS A 147 10.12 -15.46 6.30
N ASP A 148 9.44 -16.51 6.74
CA ASP A 148 9.23 -16.82 8.17
C ASP A 148 10.52 -17.23 8.85
#